data_9b8a4b0a1114c89b980444506b7ddb00
#
_entry.id   9b8a4b0a1114c89b980444506b7ddb00
#
_cell.length_a   1.000
_cell.length_b   1.000
_cell.length_c   1.000
_cell.angle_alpha   90.00
_cell.angle_beta   90.00
_cell.angle_gamma   90.00
#
_symmetry.space_group_name_H-M   'P 1'
#
loop_
_entity.id
_entity.type
_entity.pdbx_description
1 polymer ?
#
loop_
_entity_poly.entity_id
_entity_poly.type
_entity_poly.pdbx_seq_one_letter_code
_entity_poly.pdbx_strand_id
1 'polypeptide(L)'
;LGCQTNFSFLSGASHPEELVAHAHHLGWQAVGIADRFSCGGLVRAHMARKDIAAQNNPDQKPVPSLSLDKLICGVGVSLHNGGDILCYSRTLDGYHSLCQWLSAAMMRSGHNNRALPDMHISDLGRLSSDVIVITLPPVLADTDYREQARTIRLFAPGDVYVGGYLMRDGCDEERLYRLSQEAAADNLGFVALGHVLYLSLIHI
;
A
#
# COMPACT_ATOMS: atom_id res chain seq x y z
N LEU A 1 2.72 -3.07 -5.73
CA LEU A 1 2.24 -2.56 -4.44
C LEU A 1 2.65 -1.10 -4.25
N GLY A 2 1.94 -0.36 -3.37
CA GLY A 2 2.26 1.03 -3.01
C GLY A 2 1.73 2.08 -3.99
N CYS A 3 0.74 1.75 -4.83
CA CYS A 3 0.11 2.75 -5.69
C CYS A 3 -0.85 3.63 -4.88
N GLN A 4 -0.72 4.94 -5.02
CA GLN A 4 -1.64 5.93 -4.47
C GLN A 4 -2.43 6.59 -5.59
N THR A 5 -3.71 6.85 -5.32
CA THR A 5 -4.59 7.52 -6.27
C THR A 5 -4.83 8.98 -5.86
N ASN A 6 -5.60 9.71 -6.65
CA ASN A 6 -6.04 11.07 -6.31
C ASN A 6 -6.93 11.15 -5.04
N PHE A 7 -7.30 10.01 -4.44
CA PHE A 7 -7.90 9.95 -3.11
C PHE A 7 -6.88 10.12 -1.97
N SER A 8 -5.58 10.02 -2.28
CA SER A 8 -4.48 10.42 -1.39
C SER A 8 -4.20 11.91 -1.57
N PHE A 9 -4.98 12.75 -0.88
CA PHE A 9 -4.92 14.20 -1.05
C PHE A 9 -3.50 14.74 -0.85
N LEU A 10 -3.06 15.61 -1.76
CA LEU A 10 -1.70 16.19 -1.85
C LEU A 10 -0.56 15.17 -2.06
N SER A 11 -0.85 13.92 -2.37
CA SER A 11 0.16 12.88 -2.59
C SER A 11 -0.05 12.17 -3.94
N GLY A 12 -1.18 11.49 -4.12
CA GLY A 12 -1.50 10.83 -5.39
C GLY A 12 -2.18 11.79 -6.37
N ALA A 13 -1.89 11.66 -7.68
CA ALA A 13 -2.47 12.51 -8.71
C ALA A 13 -3.32 11.76 -9.74
N SER A 14 -3.02 10.49 -10.02
CA SER A 14 -3.72 9.71 -11.05
C SER A 14 -5.04 9.14 -10.53
N HIS A 15 -6.02 9.05 -11.42
CA HIS A 15 -7.28 8.39 -11.07
C HIS A 15 -7.09 6.88 -10.90
N PRO A 16 -7.89 6.22 -10.03
CA PRO A 16 -7.80 4.77 -9.84
C PRO A 16 -7.95 3.98 -11.13
N GLU A 17 -8.82 4.42 -12.03
CA GLU A 17 -9.07 3.81 -13.34
C GLU A 17 -7.84 3.85 -14.23
N GLU A 18 -7.09 4.96 -14.21
CA GLU A 18 -5.86 5.13 -15.00
C GLU A 18 -4.77 4.17 -14.53
N LEU A 19 -4.60 4.03 -13.21
CA LEU A 19 -3.63 3.09 -12.62
C LEU A 19 -3.96 1.64 -12.99
N VAL A 20 -5.24 1.26 -12.95
CA VAL A 20 -5.71 -0.08 -13.30
C VAL A 20 -5.52 -0.34 -14.81
N ALA A 21 -5.90 0.62 -15.66
CA ALA A 21 -5.72 0.50 -17.10
C ALA A 21 -4.25 0.40 -17.51
N HIS A 22 -3.39 1.20 -16.86
CA HIS A 22 -1.96 1.16 -17.13
C HIS A 22 -1.31 -0.14 -16.65
N ALA A 23 -1.67 -0.64 -15.47
CA ALA A 23 -1.21 -1.94 -14.98
C ALA A 23 -1.63 -3.09 -15.91
N HIS A 24 -2.86 -3.03 -16.44
CA HIS A 24 -3.33 -3.98 -17.43
C HIS A 24 -2.53 -3.89 -18.74
N HIS A 25 -2.28 -2.67 -19.24
CA HIS A 25 -1.48 -2.43 -20.45
C HIS A 25 -0.05 -2.98 -20.31
N LEU A 26 0.54 -2.87 -19.12
CA LEU A 26 1.87 -3.43 -18.82
C LEU A 26 1.87 -4.95 -18.62
N GLY A 27 0.71 -5.61 -18.69
CA GLY A 27 0.59 -7.05 -18.50
C GLY A 27 0.79 -7.51 -17.05
N TRP A 28 0.57 -6.63 -16.07
CA TRP A 28 0.66 -7.00 -14.67
C TRP A 28 -0.54 -7.84 -14.23
N GLN A 29 -0.28 -8.88 -13.46
CA GLN A 29 -1.33 -9.75 -12.93
C GLN A 29 -2.08 -9.15 -11.73
N ALA A 30 -1.46 -8.21 -11.02
CA ALA A 30 -2.05 -7.59 -9.84
C ALA A 30 -1.58 -6.14 -9.66
N VAL A 31 -2.45 -5.31 -9.12
CA VAL A 31 -2.12 -3.96 -8.67
C VAL A 31 -2.58 -3.77 -7.22
N GLY A 32 -1.71 -3.21 -6.39
CA GLY A 32 -2.00 -2.91 -4.98
C GLY A 32 -2.15 -1.41 -4.79
N ILE A 33 -3.37 -0.97 -4.45
CA ILE A 33 -3.70 0.42 -4.15
C ILE A 33 -3.73 0.59 -2.64
N ALA A 34 -3.08 1.65 -2.15
CA ALA A 34 -3.03 2.00 -0.74
C ALA A 34 -3.06 3.52 -0.58
N ASP A 35 -4.25 4.09 -0.65
CA ASP A 35 -4.45 5.52 -0.44
C ASP A 35 -4.24 5.93 1.00
N ARG A 36 -3.77 7.16 1.22
CA ARG A 36 -3.51 7.69 2.57
C ARG A 36 -4.81 7.86 3.33
N PHE A 37 -4.93 7.14 4.46
CA PHE A 37 -6.08 7.16 5.37
C PHE A 37 -7.43 6.96 4.67
N SER A 38 -7.46 6.30 3.52
CA SER A 38 -8.67 6.17 2.70
C SER A 38 -8.71 4.85 1.95
N CYS A 39 -9.92 4.30 1.84
CA CYS A 39 -10.26 3.20 0.92
C CYS A 39 -11.09 3.71 -0.29
N GLY A 40 -11.20 5.03 -0.48
CA GLY A 40 -12.11 5.63 -1.46
C GLY A 40 -11.78 5.27 -2.92
N GLY A 41 -10.49 5.16 -3.26
CA GLY A 41 -10.04 4.78 -4.61
C GLY A 41 -10.33 3.33 -4.99
N LEU A 42 -10.50 2.43 -4.01
CA LEU A 42 -10.63 1.00 -4.26
C LEU A 42 -11.89 0.63 -5.03
N VAL A 43 -13.02 1.30 -4.76
CA VAL A 43 -14.30 1.01 -5.45
C VAL A 43 -14.19 1.33 -6.94
N ARG A 44 -13.64 2.49 -7.29
CA ARG A 44 -13.44 2.90 -8.68
C ARG A 44 -12.44 1.99 -9.39
N ALA A 45 -11.34 1.64 -8.73
CA ALA A 45 -10.36 0.70 -9.26
C ALA A 45 -10.98 -0.70 -9.51
N HIS A 46 -11.84 -1.17 -8.60
CA HIS A 46 -12.54 -2.44 -8.78
C HIS A 46 -13.50 -2.43 -9.97
N MET A 47 -14.25 -1.34 -10.15
CA MET A 47 -15.15 -1.19 -11.30
C MET A 47 -14.35 -1.15 -12.61
N ALA A 48 -13.29 -0.35 -12.68
CA ALA A 48 -12.43 -0.29 -13.87
C ALA A 48 -11.84 -1.66 -14.24
N ARG A 49 -11.40 -2.44 -13.24
CA ARG A 49 -10.92 -3.81 -13.48
C ARG A 49 -12.01 -4.71 -14.05
N LYS A 50 -13.25 -4.61 -13.54
CA LYS A 50 -14.40 -5.37 -14.08
C LYS A 50 -14.71 -4.98 -15.52
N ASP A 51 -14.68 -3.69 -15.84
CA ASP A 51 -14.96 -3.19 -17.19
C ASP A 51 -13.92 -3.69 -18.18
N ILE A 52 -12.64 -3.67 -17.82
CA ILE A 52 -11.54 -4.23 -18.63
C ILE A 52 -11.76 -5.74 -18.84
N ALA A 53 -12.11 -6.48 -17.80
CA ALA A 53 -12.36 -7.92 -17.91
C ALA A 53 -13.57 -8.23 -18.79
N ALA A 54 -14.62 -7.38 -18.80
CA ALA A 54 -15.80 -7.53 -19.63
C ALA A 54 -15.55 -7.18 -21.10
N GLN A 55 -14.59 -6.29 -21.40
CA GLN A 55 -14.20 -5.93 -22.77
C GLN A 55 -13.33 -7.00 -23.46
N ASN A 56 -12.73 -7.88 -22.71
CA ASN A 56 -12.02 -9.03 -23.25
C ASN A 56 -13.06 -10.01 -23.82
N ASN A 57 -13.20 -10.01 -25.14
CA ASN A 57 -14.20 -10.73 -25.93
C ASN A 57 -14.20 -12.24 -25.56
N PRO A 58 -15.34 -12.86 -25.22
CA PRO A 58 -15.42 -14.28 -24.89
C PRO A 58 -14.99 -15.22 -26.02
N ASP A 59 -14.97 -14.74 -27.27
CA ASP A 59 -14.55 -15.51 -28.46
C ASP A 59 -13.02 -15.44 -28.73
N GLN A 60 -12.29 -14.56 -28.07
CA GLN A 60 -10.84 -14.56 -28.11
C GLN A 60 -10.32 -15.31 -26.88
N LYS A 61 -9.58 -16.42 -27.13
CA LYS A 61 -8.88 -17.10 -26.03
C LYS A 61 -8.12 -16.07 -25.19
N PRO A 62 -8.38 -16.01 -23.88
CA PRO A 62 -7.67 -15.09 -23.01
C PRO A 62 -6.18 -15.34 -23.21
N VAL A 63 -5.44 -14.33 -23.63
CA VAL A 63 -3.99 -14.39 -23.61
C VAL A 63 -3.60 -14.39 -22.14
N PRO A 64 -3.10 -15.51 -21.56
CA PRO A 64 -2.88 -15.65 -20.11
C PRO A 64 -1.92 -14.59 -19.53
N SER A 65 -1.21 -13.88 -20.40
CA SER A 65 -0.20 -12.87 -20.05
C SER A 65 -0.75 -11.44 -19.92
N LEU A 66 -2.04 -11.20 -20.17
CA LEU A 66 -2.62 -9.85 -20.25
C LEU A 66 -3.84 -9.64 -19.33
N SER A 67 -4.09 -10.52 -18.36
CA SER A 67 -5.20 -10.34 -17.44
C SER A 67 -4.73 -9.73 -16.11
N LEU A 68 -5.22 -8.53 -15.79
CA LEU A 68 -5.11 -7.98 -14.44
C LEU A 68 -6.10 -8.71 -13.53
N ASP A 69 -5.65 -9.82 -12.92
CA ASP A 69 -6.54 -10.73 -12.20
C ASP A 69 -6.92 -10.20 -10.82
N LYS A 70 -6.02 -9.46 -10.17
CA LYS A 70 -6.20 -9.09 -8.76
C LYS A 70 -6.01 -7.59 -8.52
N LEU A 71 -6.99 -7.04 -7.79
CA LEU A 71 -6.82 -5.77 -7.07
C LEU A 71 -6.53 -6.09 -5.61
N ILE A 72 -5.38 -5.65 -5.11
CA ILE A 72 -4.97 -5.84 -3.73
C ILE A 72 -5.38 -4.59 -2.96
N CYS A 73 -6.31 -4.77 -2.02
CA CYS A 73 -6.90 -3.67 -1.26
C CYS A 73 -6.03 -3.31 -0.07
N GLY A 74 -5.62 -2.05 0.01
CA GLY A 74 -4.80 -1.54 1.09
C GLY A 74 -5.10 -0.10 1.47
N VAL A 75 -4.41 0.35 2.51
CA VAL A 75 -4.41 1.73 3.01
C VAL A 75 -3.01 2.11 3.47
N GLY A 76 -2.61 3.33 3.15
CA GLY A 76 -1.39 3.95 3.68
C GLY A 76 -1.70 4.75 4.94
N VAL A 77 -0.88 4.61 5.95
CA VAL A 77 -1.08 5.26 7.26
C VAL A 77 0.25 5.77 7.79
N SER A 78 0.24 6.96 8.39
CA SER A 78 1.35 7.47 9.20
C SER A 78 1.04 7.23 10.67
N LEU A 79 1.91 6.50 11.36
CA LEU A 79 1.80 6.24 12.79
C LEU A 79 2.53 7.35 13.57
N HIS A 80 1.97 7.77 14.70
CA HIS A 80 2.52 8.86 15.50
C HIS A 80 4.00 8.65 15.88
N ASN A 81 4.37 7.43 16.28
CA ASN A 81 5.75 7.07 16.66
C ASN A 81 6.27 5.86 15.88
N GLY A 82 5.77 5.59 14.69
CA GLY A 82 6.08 4.35 13.95
C GLY A 82 6.38 4.54 12.46
N GLY A 83 6.45 5.79 12.00
CA GLY A 83 6.66 6.08 10.57
C GLY A 83 5.47 5.72 9.69
N ASP A 84 5.71 5.67 8.40
CA ASP A 84 4.70 5.34 7.40
C ASP A 84 4.62 3.83 7.19
N ILE A 85 3.40 3.33 7.07
CA ILE A 85 3.11 1.93 6.80
C ILE A 85 2.07 1.78 5.70
N LEU A 86 2.12 0.65 5.00
CA LEU A 86 1.06 0.18 4.11
C LEU A 86 0.42 -1.07 4.74
N CYS A 87 -0.89 -1.06 4.83
CA CYS A 87 -1.66 -2.20 5.33
C CYS A 87 -2.46 -2.80 4.16
N TYR A 88 -2.29 -4.09 3.87
CA TYR A 88 -3.00 -4.80 2.81
C TYR A 88 -3.81 -5.96 3.37
N SER A 89 -5.06 -6.08 2.94
CA SER A 89 -5.91 -7.21 3.30
C SER A 89 -5.66 -8.42 2.39
N ARG A 90 -5.58 -9.61 2.99
CA ARG A 90 -5.53 -10.90 2.27
C ARG A 90 -6.92 -11.46 1.98
N THR A 91 -7.84 -11.23 2.89
CA THR A 91 -9.21 -11.79 2.88
C THR A 91 -10.23 -10.68 3.02
N LEU A 92 -11.51 -11.02 2.85
CA LEU A 92 -12.63 -10.11 3.11
C LEU A 92 -12.68 -9.71 4.60
N ASP A 93 -12.40 -10.63 5.51
CA ASP A 93 -12.36 -10.36 6.95
C ASP A 93 -11.21 -9.42 7.31
N GLY A 94 -10.04 -9.59 6.66
CA GLY A 94 -8.94 -8.64 6.76
C GLY A 94 -9.33 -7.24 6.27
N TYR A 95 -10.10 -7.14 5.18
CA TYR A 95 -10.60 -5.85 4.68
C TYR A 95 -11.61 -5.20 5.64
N HIS A 96 -12.53 -5.98 6.20
CA HIS A 96 -13.46 -5.49 7.24
C HIS A 96 -12.70 -4.95 8.46
N SER A 97 -11.71 -5.71 8.94
CA SER A 97 -10.86 -5.30 10.05
C SER A 97 -10.12 -3.98 9.75
N LEU A 98 -9.58 -3.84 8.54
CA LEU A 98 -8.90 -2.62 8.09
C LEU A 98 -9.83 -1.41 8.07
N CYS A 99 -11.05 -1.58 7.54
CA CYS A 99 -12.06 -0.52 7.51
C CYS A 99 -12.51 -0.11 8.92
N GLN A 100 -12.73 -1.07 9.82
CA GLN A 100 -13.11 -0.80 11.21
C GLN A 100 -11.99 -0.07 11.96
N TRP A 101 -10.75 -0.52 11.79
CA TRP A 101 -9.58 0.10 12.38
C TRP A 101 -9.40 1.56 11.95
N LEU A 102 -9.51 1.82 10.65
CA LEU A 102 -9.43 3.16 10.07
C LEU A 102 -10.57 4.06 10.57
N SER A 103 -11.80 3.55 10.56
CA SER A 103 -12.97 4.29 11.06
C SER A 103 -12.84 4.66 12.52
N ALA A 104 -12.36 3.74 13.37
CA ALA A 104 -12.15 3.99 14.79
C ALA A 104 -11.10 5.10 15.03
N ALA A 105 -10.04 5.13 14.22
CA ALA A 105 -9.03 6.20 14.30
C ALA A 105 -9.60 7.56 13.87
N MET A 106 -10.37 7.59 12.78
CA MET A 106 -11.05 8.82 12.32
C MET A 106 -12.03 9.36 13.36
N MET A 107 -12.77 8.48 14.03
CA MET A 107 -13.70 8.87 15.10
C MET A 107 -12.99 9.48 16.32
N ARG A 108 -11.80 8.95 16.68
CA ARG A 108 -11.00 9.51 17.78
C ARG A 108 -10.49 10.92 17.50
N SER A 109 -10.12 11.19 16.27
CA SER A 109 -9.60 12.51 15.83
C SER A 109 -10.64 13.63 15.85
N GLY A 110 -11.90 13.31 16.14
CA GLY A 110 -13.01 14.25 16.28
C GLY A 110 -13.51 14.80 14.95
N HIS A 111 -14.60 15.59 15.02
CA HIS A 111 -15.27 16.18 13.85
C HIS A 111 -14.47 17.31 13.17
N ASN A 112 -13.23 17.54 13.60
CA ASN A 112 -12.38 18.54 12.96
C ASN A 112 -11.79 17.91 11.67
N ASN A 113 -12.49 18.05 10.56
CA ASN A 113 -12.16 17.52 9.21
C ASN A 113 -10.78 17.95 8.65
N ARG A 114 -9.92 18.56 9.46
CA ARG A 114 -8.59 19.04 9.05
C ARG A 114 -7.43 18.29 9.71
N ALA A 115 -7.69 17.50 10.76
CA ALA A 115 -6.64 16.71 11.41
C ALA A 115 -6.54 15.34 10.76
N LEU A 116 -5.30 14.90 10.49
CA LEU A 116 -5.04 13.51 10.11
C LEU A 116 -5.47 12.59 11.27
N PRO A 117 -5.95 11.37 10.99
CA PRO A 117 -6.28 10.40 12.02
C PRO A 117 -5.08 10.17 12.94
N ASP A 118 -5.32 10.27 14.25
CA ASP A 118 -4.30 9.98 15.26
C ASP A 118 -4.22 8.46 15.46
N MET A 119 -3.13 7.88 14.95
CA MET A 119 -2.92 6.44 14.95
C MET A 119 -1.60 6.11 15.62
N HIS A 120 -1.68 5.31 16.68
CA HIS A 120 -0.52 4.84 17.41
C HIS A 120 -0.12 3.42 16.98
N ILE A 121 1.14 3.09 17.20
CA ILE A 121 1.66 1.75 16.92
C ILE A 121 0.88 0.65 17.66
N SER A 122 0.41 0.94 18.90
CA SER A 122 -0.41 0.02 19.69
C SER A 122 -1.79 -0.28 19.07
N ASP A 123 -2.30 0.60 18.22
CA ASP A 123 -3.57 0.37 17.51
C ASP A 123 -3.47 -0.78 16.50
N LEU A 124 -2.25 -1.14 16.06
CA LEU A 124 -2.03 -2.27 15.17
C LEU A 124 -2.54 -3.59 15.76
N GLY A 125 -2.51 -3.74 17.08
CA GLY A 125 -3.04 -4.93 17.77
C GLY A 125 -4.54 -5.18 17.57
N ARG A 126 -5.27 -4.21 17.00
CA ARG A 126 -6.70 -4.35 16.66
C ARG A 126 -6.94 -4.90 15.25
N LEU A 127 -5.89 -4.97 14.42
CA LEU A 127 -5.99 -5.55 13.09
C LEU A 127 -6.16 -7.08 13.17
N SER A 128 -6.80 -7.64 12.16
CA SER A 128 -6.81 -9.09 11.96
C SER A 128 -5.44 -9.59 11.52
N SER A 129 -5.12 -10.85 11.83
CA SER A 129 -3.94 -11.55 11.28
C SER A 129 -3.94 -11.67 9.76
N ASP A 130 -5.10 -11.45 9.12
CA ASP A 130 -5.24 -11.41 7.67
C ASP A 130 -4.84 -10.07 7.04
N VAL A 131 -4.32 -9.15 7.82
CA VAL A 131 -3.76 -7.88 7.34
C VAL A 131 -2.24 -7.97 7.35
N ILE A 132 -1.64 -7.73 6.19
CA ILE A 132 -0.20 -7.58 6.01
C ILE A 132 0.16 -6.13 6.29
N VAL A 133 1.19 -5.92 7.09
CA VAL A 133 1.78 -4.60 7.35
C VAL A 133 3.13 -4.50 6.65
N ILE A 134 3.33 -3.44 5.87
CA ILE A 134 4.61 -3.16 5.21
C ILE A 134 5.11 -1.82 5.77
N THR A 135 6.25 -1.83 6.43
CA THR A 135 6.88 -0.61 6.92
C THR A 135 7.60 0.11 5.78
N LEU A 136 7.49 1.43 5.74
CA LEU A 136 8.17 2.24 4.74
C LEU A 136 9.40 2.90 5.36
N PRO A 137 10.59 2.78 4.73
CA PRO A 137 11.77 3.45 5.21
C PRO A 137 11.59 4.97 5.11
N PRO A 138 12.04 5.75 6.10
CA PRO A 138 12.00 7.20 6.03
C PRO A 138 12.91 7.72 4.92
N VAL A 139 12.52 8.85 4.33
CA VAL A 139 13.34 9.53 3.30
C VAL A 139 14.65 10.05 3.88
N LEU A 140 14.63 10.46 5.17
CA LEU A 140 15.82 10.95 5.89
C LEU A 140 16.40 9.86 6.78
N ALA A 141 17.72 9.70 6.72
CA ALA A 141 18.46 8.58 7.32
C ALA A 141 18.58 8.62 8.87
N ASP A 142 18.03 9.63 9.54
CA ASP A 142 18.27 9.90 10.98
C ASP A 142 17.33 9.19 11.95
N THR A 143 16.39 8.41 11.45
CA THR A 143 15.48 7.67 12.33
C THR A 143 15.92 6.22 12.46
N ASP A 144 15.85 5.70 13.68
CA ASP A 144 16.10 4.28 13.96
C ASP A 144 14.95 3.41 13.40
N TYR A 145 14.91 3.36 12.09
CA TYR A 145 13.90 2.65 11.31
C TYR A 145 13.84 1.16 11.69
N ARG A 146 14.99 0.58 12.01
CA ARG A 146 15.06 -0.83 12.42
C ARG A 146 14.30 -1.10 13.72
N GLU A 147 14.43 -0.19 14.70
CA GLU A 147 13.69 -0.30 15.97
C GLU A 147 12.18 -0.10 15.75
N GLN A 148 11.81 0.83 14.88
CA GLN A 148 10.42 1.02 14.49
C GLN A 148 9.82 -0.24 13.84
N ALA A 149 10.52 -0.86 12.89
CA ALA A 149 10.07 -2.08 12.24
C ALA A 149 9.91 -3.25 13.23
N ARG A 150 10.84 -3.41 14.17
CA ARG A 150 10.74 -4.37 15.27
C ARG A 150 9.54 -4.11 16.15
N THR A 151 9.31 -2.85 16.53
CA THR A 151 8.18 -2.45 17.36
C THR A 151 6.86 -2.72 16.64
N ILE A 152 6.75 -2.40 15.36
CA ILE A 152 5.58 -2.72 14.54
C ILE A 152 5.33 -4.24 14.52
N ARG A 153 6.40 -5.04 14.39
CA ARG A 153 6.28 -6.50 14.41
C ARG A 153 5.73 -7.05 15.73
N LEU A 154 6.02 -6.39 16.85
CA LEU A 154 5.51 -6.79 18.17
C LEU A 154 4.00 -6.53 18.33
N PHE A 155 3.50 -5.47 17.73
CA PHE A 155 2.09 -5.07 17.84
C PHE A 155 1.19 -5.62 16.73
N ALA A 156 1.73 -5.84 15.53
CA ALA A 156 0.93 -6.33 14.41
C ALA A 156 0.63 -7.84 14.56
N PRO A 157 -0.64 -8.27 14.53
CA PRO A 157 -1.00 -9.68 14.64
C PRO A 157 -0.71 -10.50 13.37
N GLY A 158 -0.65 -9.83 12.20
CA GLY A 158 -0.33 -10.44 10.92
C GLY A 158 1.14 -10.37 10.55
N ASP A 159 1.44 -10.69 9.30
CA ASP A 159 2.81 -10.63 8.79
C ASP A 159 3.27 -9.19 8.60
N VAL A 160 4.54 -8.94 8.94
CA VAL A 160 5.20 -7.65 8.79
C VAL A 160 6.36 -7.78 7.80
N TYR A 161 6.42 -6.85 6.87
CA TYR A 161 7.48 -6.76 5.86
C TYR A 161 8.15 -5.39 5.91
N VAL A 162 9.41 -5.35 5.51
CA VAL A 162 10.12 -4.11 5.22
C VAL A 162 9.96 -3.78 3.74
N GLY A 163 9.44 -2.60 3.44
CA GLY A 163 9.25 -2.12 2.08
C GLY A 163 10.51 -1.47 1.51
N GLY A 164 10.88 -1.84 0.28
CA GLY A 164 11.96 -1.19 -0.45
C GLY A 164 11.44 -0.56 -1.74
N TYR A 165 11.74 0.70 -2.00
CA TYR A 165 11.39 1.40 -3.23
C TYR A 165 12.53 2.32 -3.67
N LEU A 166 12.55 2.65 -4.97
CA LEU A 166 13.56 3.51 -5.56
C LEU A 166 13.21 4.97 -5.29
N MET A 167 14.11 5.70 -4.65
CA MET A 167 14.02 7.16 -4.43
C MET A 167 14.69 7.94 -5.56
N ARG A 168 15.54 7.26 -6.36
CA ARG A 168 16.32 7.82 -7.46
C ARG A 168 17.26 8.95 -7.03
N ASP A 169 17.80 8.82 -5.82
CA ASP A 169 18.73 9.74 -5.19
C ASP A 169 20.22 9.38 -5.43
N GLY A 170 20.47 8.29 -6.18
CA GLY A 170 21.81 7.78 -6.45
C GLY A 170 22.34 6.80 -5.40
N CYS A 171 21.68 6.63 -4.26
CA CYS A 171 22.08 5.74 -3.16
C CYS A 171 21.13 4.54 -3.01
N ASP A 172 20.26 4.30 -3.99
CA ASP A 172 19.20 3.28 -3.91
C ASP A 172 19.77 1.88 -3.69
N GLU A 173 20.81 1.48 -4.41
CA GLU A 173 21.38 0.13 -4.33
C GLU A 173 21.91 -0.16 -2.93
N GLU A 174 22.75 0.74 -2.38
CA GLU A 174 23.30 0.59 -1.04
C GLU A 174 22.20 0.59 0.04
N ARG A 175 21.24 1.49 -0.10
CA ARG A 175 20.12 1.61 0.83
C ARG A 175 19.24 0.35 0.82
N LEU A 176 18.85 -0.15 -0.35
CA LEU A 176 18.03 -1.35 -0.47
C LEU A 176 18.77 -2.59 0.00
N TYR A 177 20.06 -2.71 -0.31
CA TYR A 177 20.88 -3.80 0.20
C TYR A 177 20.92 -3.78 1.73
N ARG A 178 21.23 -2.64 2.36
CA ARG A 178 21.25 -2.49 3.82
C ARG A 178 19.89 -2.85 4.44
N LEU A 179 18.79 -2.33 3.90
CA LEU A 179 17.44 -2.63 4.39
C LEU A 179 17.13 -4.12 4.30
N SER A 180 17.53 -4.79 3.22
CA SER A 180 17.32 -6.23 3.06
C SER A 180 18.09 -7.05 4.10
N GLN A 181 19.34 -6.64 4.42
CA GLN A 181 20.16 -7.30 5.45
C GLN A 181 19.58 -7.09 6.85
N GLU A 182 19.14 -5.88 7.16
CA GLU A 182 18.52 -5.56 8.44
C GLU A 182 17.19 -6.31 8.62
N ALA A 183 16.37 -6.38 7.59
CA ALA A 183 15.13 -7.17 7.60
C ALA A 183 15.42 -8.65 7.86
N ALA A 184 16.39 -9.23 7.15
CA ALA A 184 16.79 -10.62 7.34
C ALA A 184 17.31 -10.90 8.75
N ALA A 185 18.11 -9.99 9.32
CA ALA A 185 18.64 -10.11 10.68
C ALA A 185 17.52 -10.08 11.75
N ASP A 186 16.41 -9.41 11.48
CA ASP A 186 15.24 -9.33 12.36
C ASP A 186 14.14 -10.35 12.03
N ASN A 187 14.43 -11.27 11.12
CA ASN A 187 13.49 -12.27 10.61
C ASN A 187 12.20 -11.65 10.03
N LEU A 188 12.35 -10.51 9.35
CA LEU A 188 11.30 -9.83 8.61
C LEU A 188 11.45 -10.09 7.11
N GLY A 189 10.33 -10.22 6.40
CA GLY A 189 10.35 -10.28 4.95
C GLY A 189 10.72 -8.93 4.33
N PHE A 190 11.41 -8.93 3.19
CA PHE A 190 11.68 -7.73 2.40
C PHE A 190 10.86 -7.75 1.12
N VAL A 191 10.17 -6.65 0.80
CA VAL A 191 9.27 -6.57 -0.36
C VAL A 191 9.56 -5.32 -1.19
N ALA A 192 9.67 -5.50 -2.51
CA ALA A 192 9.81 -4.39 -3.45
C ALA A 192 8.45 -3.71 -3.66
N LEU A 193 8.46 -2.37 -3.63
CA LEU A 193 7.30 -1.52 -3.85
C LEU A 193 7.50 -0.66 -5.09
N GLY A 194 6.43 -0.49 -5.87
CA GLY A 194 6.42 0.49 -6.96
C GLY A 194 6.33 1.93 -6.47
N HIS A 195 5.64 2.14 -5.36
CA HIS A 195 5.40 3.45 -4.74
C HIS A 195 4.96 4.52 -5.74
N VAL A 196 3.98 4.15 -6.59
CA VAL A 196 3.49 4.99 -7.69
C VAL A 196 2.54 6.05 -7.14
N LEU A 197 2.92 7.32 -7.31
CA LEU A 197 2.14 8.47 -6.87
C LEU A 197 1.35 9.11 -8.03
N TYR A 198 1.86 8.99 -9.25
CA TYR A 198 1.22 9.49 -10.47
C TYR A 198 1.74 8.75 -11.71
N LEU A 199 0.96 8.78 -12.77
CA LEU A 199 1.35 8.34 -14.11
C LEU A 199 1.70 9.57 -14.94
N SER A 200 2.87 9.55 -15.57
CA SER A 200 3.23 10.60 -16.52
C SER A 200 2.70 10.23 -17.90
N LEU A 201 1.75 11.00 -18.42
CA LEU A 201 1.22 10.81 -19.77
C LEU A 201 2.18 11.32 -20.87
N ILE A 202 3.26 12.01 -20.48
CA ILE A 202 4.23 12.61 -21.45
C ILE A 202 5.25 11.57 -21.93
N HIS A 203 5.37 10.44 -21.26
CA HIS A 203 6.37 9.41 -21.53
C HIS A 203 5.76 8.08 -21.98
N ILE A 204 4.51 8.10 -22.45
CA ILE A 204 3.82 6.94 -23.03
C ILE A 204 3.90 7.05 -24.55
#